data_48fd05228dd440fc7d7f035b792acfa5
#
_entry.id   48fd05228dd440fc7d7f035b792acfa5
#
_cell.length_a   1.000
_cell.length_b   1.000
_cell.length_c   1.000
_cell.angle_alpha   90.00
_cell.angle_beta   90.00
_cell.angle_gamma   90.00
#
_symmetry.space_group_name_H-M   'P 1'
#
loop_
_entity.id
_entity.type
_entity.pdbx_description
1 polymer ?
#
loop_
_entity_poly.entity_id
_entity_poly.type
_entity_poly.pdbx_seq_one_letter_code
_entity_poly.pdbx_strand_id
1 'polypeptide(L)'
;MTQPPTRTHTIAYRGSGGAIYLNITNRCSCACTFCLREWTDGVYGEVLTLAQEPEPDEVTRAVEVEFLEGPADEVVFCGFGEPTMRLDVVLAVTEWLRLRRIRSRLDTNGHGQLLNPDVDVPAALAAAGLGAVTVSLNAADPESYDRICRPLFGKAYRAVIQFAEQCVKHDIHTTLTAVDYPGADLAGCEAIAAALGAGFRSRGLATPRGRDRAEKKEA
;
A
#
# COMPACT_ATOMS: atom_id res chain seq x y z
N MET A 1 -35.41 8.64 12.10
CA MET A 1 -34.23 7.83 11.75
C MET A 1 -33.27 8.76 11.01
N THR A 2 -32.29 9.32 11.70
CA THR A 2 -31.23 10.15 11.10
C THR A 2 -30.27 9.22 10.40
N GLN A 3 -30.11 9.37 9.07
CA GLN A 3 -29.03 8.70 8.34
C GLN A 3 -27.69 9.06 9.02
N PRO A 4 -26.78 8.07 9.20
CA PRO A 4 -25.46 8.38 9.67
C PRO A 4 -24.81 9.37 8.68
N PRO A 5 -23.97 10.32 9.16
CA PRO A 5 -23.31 11.27 8.29
C PRO A 5 -22.52 10.49 7.24
N THR A 6 -22.77 10.75 5.97
CA THR A 6 -21.95 10.25 4.86
C THR A 6 -20.51 10.68 5.13
N ARG A 7 -19.62 9.75 5.50
CA ARG A 7 -18.17 10.00 5.56
C ARG A 7 -17.74 10.39 4.14
N THR A 8 -17.41 11.65 3.93
CA THR A 8 -17.07 12.19 2.62
C THR A 8 -15.66 11.85 2.17
N HIS A 9 -14.80 11.39 3.06
CA HIS A 9 -13.44 10.90 2.77
C HIS A 9 -12.89 10.22 4.01
N THR A 10 -12.31 9.04 3.82
CA THR A 10 -11.82 8.21 4.91
C THR A 10 -10.28 8.24 4.91
N ILE A 11 -9.69 8.73 6.02
CA ILE A 11 -8.23 8.75 6.25
C ILE A 11 -7.78 7.42 6.84
N ALA A 12 -8.49 6.91 7.85
CA ALA A 12 -8.21 5.62 8.47
C ALA A 12 -9.47 4.76 8.47
N TYR A 13 -9.32 3.46 8.24
CA TYR A 13 -10.43 2.50 8.21
C TYR A 13 -9.98 1.10 8.57
N ARG A 14 -10.91 0.28 9.03
CA ARG A 14 -10.65 -1.13 9.30
C ARG A 14 -10.91 -1.98 8.08
N GLY A 15 -9.93 -2.80 7.75
CA GLY A 15 -10.06 -3.82 6.71
C GLY A 15 -10.19 -5.23 7.29
N SER A 16 -10.11 -6.23 6.43
CA SER A 16 -10.06 -7.61 6.86
C SER A 16 -8.76 -7.91 7.63
N GLY A 17 -8.84 -8.77 8.67
CA GLY A 17 -7.66 -9.26 9.38
C GLY A 17 -7.17 -8.38 10.53
N GLY A 18 -7.97 -7.45 11.05
CA GLY A 18 -7.65 -6.72 12.28
C GLY A 18 -6.67 -5.56 12.12
N ALA A 19 -6.33 -5.16 10.89
CA ALA A 19 -5.47 -4.01 10.61
C ALA A 19 -6.27 -2.72 10.44
N ILE A 20 -5.64 -1.58 10.78
CA ILE A 20 -6.11 -0.24 10.41
C ILE A 20 -5.35 0.19 9.15
N TYR A 21 -6.06 0.60 8.11
CA TYR A 21 -5.49 1.07 6.84
C TYR A 21 -5.55 2.59 6.76
N LEU A 22 -4.46 3.20 6.26
CA LEU A 22 -4.31 4.64 6.12
C LEU A 22 -4.31 5.05 4.66
N ASN A 23 -5.28 5.88 4.30
CA ASN A 23 -5.42 6.49 2.99
C ASN A 23 -4.99 7.96 3.07
N ILE A 24 -3.79 8.27 2.61
CA ILE A 24 -3.13 9.57 2.83
C ILE A 24 -2.94 10.41 1.56
N THR A 25 -3.23 9.82 0.38
CA THR A 25 -3.12 10.53 -0.89
C THR A 25 -3.94 9.86 -1.98
N ASN A 26 -4.44 10.65 -2.94
CA ASN A 26 -5.02 10.14 -4.18
C ASN A 26 -3.98 10.02 -5.30
N ARG A 27 -2.80 10.61 -5.14
CA ARG A 27 -1.75 10.64 -6.17
C ARG A 27 -1.04 9.29 -6.26
N CYS A 28 -0.74 8.87 -7.48
CA CYS A 28 0.02 7.65 -7.73
C CYS A 28 0.91 7.83 -8.95
N SER A 29 2.09 7.25 -8.92
CA SER A 29 3.05 7.23 -10.03
C SER A 29 2.81 6.09 -11.02
N CYS A 30 1.72 5.33 -10.87
CA CYS A 30 1.27 4.28 -11.79
C CYS A 30 -0.19 4.48 -12.20
N ALA A 31 -0.52 4.03 -13.41
CA ALA A 31 -1.88 3.93 -13.95
C ALA A 31 -2.19 2.46 -14.30
N CYS A 32 -2.11 1.58 -13.28
CA CYS A 32 -2.23 0.13 -13.47
C CYS A 32 -3.56 -0.26 -14.11
N THR A 33 -3.51 -1.20 -15.06
CA THR A 33 -4.70 -1.70 -15.80
C THR A 33 -5.75 -2.38 -14.92
N PHE A 34 -5.35 -2.80 -13.72
CA PHE A 34 -6.19 -3.47 -12.73
C PHE A 34 -6.47 -2.58 -11.50
N CYS A 35 -6.25 -1.26 -11.59
CA CYS A 35 -6.42 -0.36 -10.46
C CYS A 35 -7.89 -0.26 -10.04
N LEU A 36 -8.16 -0.44 -8.76
CA LEU A 36 -9.51 -0.36 -8.20
C LEU A 36 -10.18 0.99 -8.45
N ARG A 37 -9.41 2.07 -8.52
CA ARG A 37 -9.92 3.43 -8.72
C ARG A 37 -10.67 3.63 -10.04
N GLU A 38 -10.43 2.77 -11.03
CA GLU A 38 -11.11 2.85 -12.33
C GLU A 38 -12.61 2.48 -12.25
N TRP A 39 -13.06 1.86 -11.15
CA TRP A 39 -14.41 1.34 -11.06
C TRP A 39 -15.03 1.32 -9.64
N THR A 40 -14.33 1.86 -8.63
CA THR A 40 -14.91 2.02 -7.28
C THR A 40 -14.33 3.25 -6.59
N ASP A 41 -15.16 3.92 -5.79
CA ASP A 41 -14.75 5.07 -4.97
C ASP A 41 -14.17 4.64 -3.62
N GLY A 42 -14.19 3.34 -3.30
CA GLY A 42 -13.71 2.85 -2.01
C GLY A 42 -13.78 1.35 -1.84
N VAL A 43 -13.43 0.89 -0.64
CA VAL A 43 -13.43 -0.52 -0.21
C VAL A 43 -14.00 -0.64 1.20
N TYR A 44 -14.48 -1.81 1.57
CA TYR A 44 -15.06 -2.08 2.90
C TYR A 44 -16.18 -1.11 3.32
N GLY A 45 -16.90 -0.51 2.36
CA GLY A 45 -17.93 0.49 2.63
C GLY A 45 -17.43 1.90 2.85
N GLU A 46 -16.12 2.12 2.83
CA GLU A 46 -15.48 3.41 3.03
C GLU A 46 -15.17 4.11 1.71
N VAL A 47 -15.37 5.43 1.64
CA VAL A 47 -15.00 6.25 0.48
C VAL A 47 -13.55 6.69 0.63
N LEU A 48 -12.69 6.26 -0.31
CA LEU A 48 -11.25 6.54 -0.25
C LEU A 48 -10.80 7.72 -1.14
N THR A 49 -11.68 8.31 -1.94
CA THR A 49 -11.34 9.52 -2.66
C THR A 49 -11.25 10.70 -1.69
N LEU A 50 -10.05 11.18 -1.42
CA LEU A 50 -9.81 12.32 -0.53
C LEU A 50 -10.14 13.63 -1.24
N ALA A 51 -10.85 14.55 -0.55
CA ALA A 51 -11.03 15.91 -1.01
C ALA A 51 -9.76 16.76 -0.81
N GLN A 52 -8.99 16.44 0.24
CA GLN A 52 -7.71 17.05 0.58
C GLN A 52 -6.80 15.98 1.19
N GLU A 53 -5.51 16.03 0.89
CA GLU A 53 -4.52 15.15 1.51
C GLU A 53 -4.33 15.55 2.97
N PRO A 54 -4.37 14.59 3.91
CA PRO A 54 -4.26 14.89 5.33
C PRO A 54 -2.84 15.25 5.75
N GLU A 55 -2.73 16.06 6.80
CA GLU A 55 -1.48 16.30 7.51
C GLU A 55 -1.21 15.21 8.56
N PRO A 56 0.05 15.02 9.02
CA PRO A 56 0.41 13.97 9.97
C PRO A 56 -0.47 13.90 11.21
N ASP A 57 -0.83 15.05 11.79
CA ASP A 57 -1.68 15.16 12.98
C ASP A 57 -3.13 14.70 12.73
N GLU A 58 -3.62 14.89 11.50
CA GLU A 58 -4.96 14.41 11.12
C GLU A 58 -4.95 12.88 10.99
N VAL A 59 -3.86 12.32 10.43
CA VAL A 59 -3.70 10.87 10.29
C VAL A 59 -3.58 10.21 11.68
N THR A 60 -2.76 10.76 12.58
CA THR A 60 -2.60 10.18 13.92
C THR A 60 -3.90 10.23 14.71
N ARG A 61 -4.68 11.35 14.63
CA ARG A 61 -6.02 11.43 15.25
C ARG A 61 -6.99 10.41 14.65
N ALA A 62 -6.96 10.20 13.34
CA ALA A 62 -7.80 9.18 12.71
C ALA A 62 -7.46 7.77 13.21
N VAL A 63 -6.17 7.46 13.38
CA VAL A 63 -5.71 6.20 13.99
C VAL A 63 -6.20 6.05 15.43
N GLU A 64 -6.11 7.11 16.25
CA GLU A 64 -6.59 7.08 17.63
C GLU A 64 -8.09 6.79 17.69
N VAL A 65 -8.89 7.36 16.79
CA VAL A 65 -10.34 7.09 16.70
C VAL A 65 -10.59 5.61 16.38
N GLU A 66 -9.85 5.03 15.43
CA GLU A 66 -9.98 3.61 15.12
C GLU A 66 -9.61 2.69 16.29
N PHE A 67 -8.64 3.08 17.13
CA PHE A 67 -8.29 2.31 18.33
C PHE A 67 -9.37 2.37 19.42
N LEU A 68 -10.26 3.36 19.42
CA LEU A 68 -11.43 3.38 20.31
C LEU A 68 -12.45 2.30 19.96
N GLU A 69 -12.52 1.89 18.70
CA GLU A 69 -13.39 0.80 18.21
C GLU A 69 -12.85 -0.59 18.57
N GLY A 70 -11.58 -0.69 18.99
CA GLY A 70 -10.95 -1.93 19.44
C GLY A 70 -9.46 -2.02 19.07
N PRO A 71 -8.79 -3.10 19.50
CA PRO A 71 -7.37 -3.31 19.18
C PRO A 71 -7.15 -3.53 17.68
N ALA A 72 -5.95 -3.25 17.22
CA ALA A 72 -5.48 -3.57 15.88
C ALA A 72 -4.09 -4.21 15.96
N ASP A 73 -3.82 -5.19 15.06
CA ASP A 73 -2.55 -5.91 15.00
C ASP A 73 -1.44 -5.06 14.38
N GLU A 74 -1.80 -4.22 13.42
CA GLU A 74 -0.88 -3.31 12.72
C GLU A 74 -1.64 -2.12 12.12
N VAL A 75 -0.88 -1.08 11.78
CA VAL A 75 -1.35 0.07 10.99
C VAL A 75 -0.65 0.03 9.63
N VAL A 76 -1.41 0.13 8.54
CA VAL A 76 -0.94 -0.08 7.17
C VAL A 76 -1.13 1.18 6.34
N PHE A 77 -0.06 1.75 5.83
CA PHE A 77 -0.14 2.80 4.81
C PHE A 77 -0.57 2.15 3.49
N CYS A 78 -1.85 2.28 3.14
CA CYS A 78 -2.43 1.69 1.95
C CYS A 78 -3.77 2.36 1.63
N GLY A 79 -3.89 2.91 0.45
CA GLY A 79 -5.11 3.59 -0.01
C GLY A 79 -5.21 3.58 -1.54
N PHE A 80 -5.87 4.58 -2.09
CA PHE A 80 -6.01 4.73 -3.54
C PHE A 80 -4.75 5.26 -4.23
N GLY A 81 -3.90 5.99 -3.51
CA GLY A 81 -2.65 6.54 -4.00
C GLY A 81 -1.42 5.69 -3.66
N GLU A 82 -0.26 6.23 -4.00
CA GLU A 82 1.03 5.72 -3.58
C GLU A 82 1.48 6.48 -2.32
N PRO A 83 1.57 5.83 -1.15
CA PRO A 83 1.86 6.53 0.10
C PRO A 83 3.18 7.30 0.10
N THR A 84 4.20 6.85 -0.65
CA THR A 84 5.50 7.54 -0.74
C THR A 84 5.46 8.88 -1.51
N MET A 85 4.32 9.24 -2.12
CA MET A 85 4.02 10.61 -2.57
C MET A 85 3.93 11.60 -1.39
N ARG A 86 3.63 11.10 -0.20
CA ARG A 86 3.58 11.82 1.07
C ARG A 86 4.55 11.15 2.06
N LEU A 87 5.82 11.06 1.64
CA LEU A 87 6.88 10.45 2.48
C LEU A 87 6.99 11.16 3.83
N ASP A 88 6.79 12.46 3.88
CA ASP A 88 6.72 13.27 5.09
C ASP A 88 5.70 12.71 6.10
N VAL A 89 4.49 12.43 5.65
CA VAL A 89 3.41 11.83 6.47
C VAL A 89 3.77 10.40 6.87
N VAL A 90 4.26 9.59 5.92
CA VAL A 90 4.65 8.20 6.22
C VAL A 90 5.69 8.16 7.32
N LEU A 91 6.75 8.98 7.25
CA LEU A 91 7.82 8.99 8.24
C LEU A 91 7.33 9.48 9.61
N ALA A 92 6.62 10.60 9.67
CA ALA A 92 6.11 11.17 10.91
C ALA A 92 5.14 10.23 11.64
N VAL A 93 4.19 9.64 10.90
CA VAL A 93 3.20 8.71 11.48
C VAL A 93 3.87 7.38 11.88
N THR A 94 4.83 6.87 11.10
CA THR A 94 5.60 5.66 11.46
C THR A 94 6.35 5.86 12.78
N GLU A 95 7.02 7.00 12.95
CA GLU A 95 7.71 7.31 14.21
C GLU A 95 6.73 7.43 15.39
N TRP A 96 5.59 8.08 15.19
CA TRP A 96 4.54 8.18 16.18
C TRP A 96 4.01 6.80 16.62
N LEU A 97 3.81 5.86 15.66
CA LEU A 97 3.41 4.48 15.92
C LEU A 97 4.49 3.70 16.69
N ARG A 98 5.76 3.84 16.27
CA ARG A 98 6.91 3.19 16.93
C ARG A 98 7.02 3.57 18.39
N LEU A 99 6.87 4.87 18.72
CA LEU A 99 6.89 5.36 20.11
C LEU A 99 5.79 4.75 20.99
N ARG A 100 4.69 4.29 20.36
CA ARG A 100 3.56 3.61 21.02
C ARG A 100 3.64 2.09 20.94
N ARG A 101 4.71 1.54 20.34
CA ARG A 101 4.92 0.11 20.12
C ARG A 101 3.84 -0.53 19.24
N ILE A 102 3.27 0.24 18.32
CA ILE A 102 2.30 -0.22 17.32
C ILE A 102 3.08 -0.58 16.07
N ARG A 103 2.84 -1.79 15.53
CA ARG A 103 3.46 -2.22 14.29
C ARG A 103 2.92 -1.41 13.12
N SER A 104 3.82 -1.08 12.18
CA SER A 104 3.44 -0.40 10.94
C SER A 104 3.96 -1.15 9.72
N ARG A 105 3.20 -1.06 8.63
CA ARG A 105 3.55 -1.59 7.32
C ARG A 105 3.23 -0.58 6.22
N LEU A 106 4.05 -0.58 5.19
CA LEU A 106 3.86 0.22 3.98
C LEU A 106 3.52 -0.70 2.80
N ASP A 107 2.37 -0.50 2.17
CA ASP A 107 2.03 -1.10 0.89
C ASP A 107 2.33 -0.06 -0.20
N THR A 108 3.27 -0.36 -1.10
CA THR A 108 3.82 0.60 -2.08
C THR A 108 3.99 -0.02 -3.46
N ASN A 109 4.00 0.81 -4.48
CA ASN A 109 4.41 0.42 -5.83
C ASN A 109 5.94 0.37 -6.02
N GLY A 110 6.71 0.71 -4.98
CA GLY A 110 8.17 0.66 -4.99
C GLY A 110 8.88 1.85 -5.66
N HIS A 111 8.16 2.91 -6.02
CA HIS A 111 8.74 4.10 -6.64
C HIS A 111 9.23 5.15 -5.62
N GLY A 112 9.27 4.82 -4.34
CA GLY A 112 9.60 5.76 -3.28
C GLY A 112 10.88 6.55 -3.54
N GLN A 113 11.95 5.90 -4.01
CA GLN A 113 13.22 6.56 -4.34
C GLN A 113 13.13 7.47 -5.57
N LEU A 114 12.32 7.12 -6.57
CA LEU A 114 12.09 7.97 -7.75
C LEU A 114 11.29 9.22 -7.44
N LEU A 115 10.37 9.10 -6.48
CA LEU A 115 9.51 10.20 -6.02
C LEU A 115 10.23 11.17 -5.08
N ASN A 116 11.25 10.68 -4.36
CA ASN A 116 12.00 11.43 -3.35
C ASN A 116 13.51 11.28 -3.60
N PRO A 117 14.04 11.85 -4.69
CA PRO A 117 15.41 11.60 -5.13
C PRO A 117 16.49 12.10 -4.17
N ASP A 118 16.19 13.08 -3.32
CA ASP A 118 17.11 13.72 -2.38
C ASP A 118 17.15 12.99 -1.01
N VAL A 119 16.37 11.92 -0.83
CA VAL A 119 16.28 11.15 0.41
C VAL A 119 16.62 9.70 0.13
N ASP A 120 17.43 9.06 0.97
CA ASP A 120 17.53 7.60 0.99
C ASP A 120 16.27 7.04 1.66
N VAL A 121 15.27 6.72 0.83
CA VAL A 121 13.93 6.37 1.33
C VAL A 121 13.92 5.08 2.15
N PRO A 122 14.55 3.96 1.75
CA PRO A 122 14.63 2.76 2.58
C PRO A 122 15.31 3.00 3.93
N ALA A 123 16.43 3.75 3.95
CA ALA A 123 17.09 4.12 5.18
C ALA A 123 16.22 5.00 6.09
N ALA A 124 15.51 5.98 5.53
CA ALA A 124 14.60 6.84 6.28
C ALA A 124 13.42 6.07 6.88
N LEU A 125 12.84 5.13 6.13
CA LEU A 125 11.77 4.25 6.62
C LEU A 125 12.24 3.37 7.78
N ALA A 126 13.44 2.78 7.67
CA ALA A 126 14.04 1.98 8.73
C ALA A 126 14.31 2.83 9.98
N ALA A 127 14.88 4.03 9.82
CA ALA A 127 15.14 4.96 10.92
C ALA A 127 13.86 5.41 11.65
N ALA A 128 12.77 5.63 10.92
CA ALA A 128 11.45 5.91 11.49
C ALA A 128 10.86 4.70 12.24
N GLY A 129 11.34 3.49 11.97
CA GLY A 129 10.94 2.25 12.62
C GLY A 129 9.82 1.49 11.88
N LEU A 130 9.77 1.60 10.54
CA LEU A 130 8.85 0.79 9.73
C LEU A 130 9.17 -0.69 9.89
N GLY A 131 8.18 -1.49 10.33
CA GLY A 131 8.38 -2.93 10.59
C GLY A 131 8.32 -3.79 9.34
N ALA A 132 7.50 -3.43 8.37
CA ALA A 132 7.30 -4.22 7.16
C ALA A 132 6.99 -3.36 5.93
N VAL A 133 7.32 -3.90 4.74
CA VAL A 133 6.95 -3.32 3.46
C VAL A 133 6.37 -4.39 2.54
N THR A 134 5.28 -4.07 1.86
CA THR A 134 4.73 -4.87 0.76
C THR A 134 4.93 -4.11 -0.53
N VAL A 135 5.75 -4.64 -1.43
CA VAL A 135 6.09 -4.00 -2.71
C VAL A 135 5.33 -4.66 -3.85
N SER A 136 4.56 -3.89 -4.60
CA SER A 136 3.79 -4.36 -5.76
C SER A 136 4.69 -4.53 -6.98
N LEU A 137 5.32 -5.71 -7.14
CA LEU A 137 6.18 -6.05 -8.28
C LEU A 137 5.34 -6.25 -9.56
N ASN A 138 4.28 -7.05 -9.48
CA ASN A 138 3.26 -7.31 -10.50
C ASN A 138 3.73 -7.96 -11.81
N ALA A 139 5.01 -7.95 -12.16
CA ALA A 139 5.56 -8.58 -13.36
C ALA A 139 6.99 -9.09 -13.13
N ALA A 140 7.41 -10.11 -13.88
CA ALA A 140 8.74 -10.69 -13.80
C ALA A 140 9.75 -10.05 -14.78
N ASP A 141 9.29 -9.13 -15.63
CA ASP A 141 10.12 -8.45 -16.64
C ASP A 141 9.67 -7.00 -16.87
N PRO A 142 10.58 -6.12 -17.37
CA PRO A 142 10.29 -4.71 -17.58
C PRO A 142 9.15 -4.43 -18.56
N GLU A 143 9.06 -5.19 -19.67
CA GLU A 143 8.07 -4.96 -20.73
C GLU A 143 6.65 -5.25 -20.21
N SER A 144 6.48 -6.36 -19.53
CA SER A 144 5.22 -6.71 -18.85
C SER A 144 4.87 -5.70 -17.78
N TYR A 145 5.85 -5.26 -16.98
CA TYR A 145 5.64 -4.24 -15.96
C TYR A 145 5.13 -2.92 -16.55
N ASP A 146 5.80 -2.40 -17.58
CA ASP A 146 5.42 -1.15 -18.22
C ASP A 146 4.02 -1.25 -18.86
N ARG A 147 3.68 -2.38 -19.44
CA ARG A 147 2.36 -2.63 -20.04
C ARG A 147 1.23 -2.61 -19.03
N ILE A 148 1.41 -3.24 -17.86
CA ILE A 148 0.32 -3.43 -16.88
C ILE A 148 0.30 -2.37 -15.77
N CYS A 149 1.47 -1.90 -15.31
CA CYS A 149 1.57 -0.88 -14.25
C CYS A 149 1.55 0.54 -14.80
N ARG A 150 1.92 0.76 -16.06
CA ARG A 150 1.93 2.06 -16.75
C ARG A 150 2.56 3.15 -15.89
N PRO A 151 3.85 2.99 -15.52
CA PRO A 151 4.53 3.94 -14.64
C PRO A 151 4.77 5.28 -15.33
N LEU A 152 4.84 6.36 -14.54
CA LEU A 152 5.22 7.70 -15.03
C LEU A 152 6.72 7.82 -15.34
N PHE A 153 7.53 6.93 -14.76
CA PHE A 153 8.99 6.98 -14.86
C PHE A 153 9.51 5.93 -15.84
N GLY A 154 10.49 6.31 -16.67
CA GLY A 154 11.31 5.33 -17.38
C GLY A 154 12.15 4.50 -16.39
N LYS A 155 12.40 3.22 -16.72
CA LYS A 155 13.17 2.29 -15.87
C LYS A 155 12.55 2.02 -14.48
N ALA A 156 11.25 2.24 -14.33
CA ALA A 156 10.52 2.06 -13.09
C ALA A 156 10.64 0.64 -12.52
N TYR A 157 10.59 -0.39 -13.38
CA TYR A 157 10.76 -1.79 -12.97
C TYR A 157 12.07 -2.01 -12.20
N ARG A 158 13.19 -1.47 -12.72
CA ARG A 158 14.49 -1.57 -12.03
C ARG A 158 14.47 -0.88 -10.67
N ALA A 159 13.82 0.28 -10.57
CA ALA A 159 13.69 1.01 -9.32
C ALA A 159 12.88 0.24 -8.27
N VAL A 160 11.82 -0.47 -8.66
CA VAL A 160 11.05 -1.37 -7.78
C VAL A 160 11.94 -2.46 -7.19
N ILE A 161 12.74 -3.14 -8.02
CA ILE A 161 13.67 -4.18 -7.60
C ILE A 161 14.71 -3.60 -6.62
N GLN A 162 15.32 -2.47 -6.96
CA GLN A 162 16.32 -1.81 -6.11
C GLN A 162 15.72 -1.35 -4.78
N PHE A 163 14.51 -0.80 -4.80
CA PHE A 163 13.80 -0.39 -3.58
C PHE A 163 13.59 -1.59 -2.64
N ALA A 164 13.07 -2.71 -3.15
CA ALA A 164 12.87 -3.92 -2.37
C ALA A 164 14.20 -4.47 -1.80
N GLU A 165 15.25 -4.51 -2.63
CA GLU A 165 16.60 -4.93 -2.20
C GLU A 165 17.14 -4.07 -1.05
N GLN A 166 16.98 -2.74 -1.15
CA GLN A 166 17.42 -1.84 -0.09
C GLN A 166 16.58 -1.98 1.18
N CYS A 167 15.27 -2.19 1.09
CA CYS A 167 14.44 -2.48 2.25
C CYS A 167 14.91 -3.73 3.00
N VAL A 168 15.24 -4.82 2.27
CA VAL A 168 15.83 -6.03 2.86
C VAL A 168 17.16 -5.74 3.55
N LYS A 169 18.06 -4.96 2.92
CA LYS A 169 19.35 -4.58 3.50
C LYS A 169 19.24 -3.73 4.76
N HIS A 170 18.15 -3.00 4.92
CA HIS A 170 17.85 -2.20 6.11
C HIS A 170 16.99 -2.96 7.14
N ASP A 171 16.92 -4.31 7.05
CA ASP A 171 16.19 -5.18 7.98
C ASP A 171 14.67 -4.89 8.05
N ILE A 172 14.08 -4.25 7.02
CA ILE A 172 12.63 -4.10 6.92
C ILE A 172 12.06 -5.42 6.37
N HIS A 173 11.10 -6.02 7.07
CA HIS A 173 10.45 -7.24 6.59
C HIS A 173 9.77 -6.99 5.24
N THR A 174 10.34 -7.51 4.17
CA THR A 174 9.96 -7.21 2.79
C THR A 174 9.20 -8.35 2.14
N THR A 175 8.03 -8.06 1.56
CA THR A 175 7.24 -8.99 0.76
C THR A 175 6.97 -8.39 -0.61
N LEU A 176 7.32 -9.10 -1.68
CA LEU A 176 6.89 -8.74 -3.02
C LEU A 176 5.51 -9.32 -3.31
N THR A 177 4.67 -8.58 -4.03
CA THR A 177 3.36 -9.07 -4.44
C THR A 177 3.15 -8.91 -5.94
N ALA A 178 2.33 -9.80 -6.50
CA ALA A 178 1.84 -9.69 -7.87
C ALA A 178 0.35 -9.99 -7.92
N VAL A 179 -0.38 -9.25 -8.76
CA VAL A 179 -1.79 -9.55 -9.04
C VAL A 179 -1.84 -10.72 -10.03
N ASP A 180 -2.66 -11.72 -9.71
CA ASP A 180 -2.94 -12.87 -10.58
C ASP A 180 -3.93 -12.44 -11.68
N TYR A 181 -3.40 -11.95 -12.80
CA TYR A 181 -4.16 -11.59 -13.99
C TYR A 181 -3.85 -12.56 -15.15
N PRO A 182 -4.69 -12.67 -16.18
CA PRO A 182 -4.43 -13.54 -17.32
C PRO A 182 -3.08 -13.24 -17.99
N GLY A 183 -2.15 -14.19 -17.93
CA GLY A 183 -0.79 -14.06 -18.45
C GLY A 183 0.24 -13.50 -17.44
N ALA A 184 -0.10 -13.41 -16.15
CA ALA A 184 0.87 -13.06 -15.12
C ALA A 184 1.92 -14.18 -14.92
N ASP A 185 3.20 -13.83 -14.92
CA ASP A 185 4.29 -14.74 -14.54
C ASP A 185 4.54 -14.67 -13.03
N LEU A 186 3.68 -15.35 -12.27
CA LEU A 186 3.79 -15.40 -10.81
C LEU A 186 5.05 -16.17 -10.37
N ALA A 187 5.45 -17.20 -11.09
CA ALA A 187 6.65 -17.99 -10.78
C ALA A 187 7.92 -17.16 -10.96
N GLY A 188 8.00 -16.35 -12.02
CA GLY A 188 9.09 -15.40 -12.22
C GLY A 188 9.12 -14.33 -11.13
N CYS A 189 7.98 -13.79 -10.71
CA CYS A 189 7.89 -12.85 -9.58
C CYS A 189 8.37 -13.47 -8.25
N GLU A 190 7.98 -14.72 -7.97
CA GLU A 190 8.42 -15.45 -6.79
C GLU A 190 9.94 -15.71 -6.80
N ALA A 191 10.49 -16.10 -7.95
CA ALA A 191 11.93 -16.31 -8.11
C ALA A 191 12.72 -15.01 -7.84
N ILE A 192 12.22 -13.85 -8.29
CA ILE A 192 12.81 -12.54 -8.00
C ILE A 192 12.78 -12.25 -6.51
N ALA A 193 11.64 -12.46 -5.84
CA ALA A 193 11.51 -12.26 -4.40
C ALA A 193 12.52 -13.13 -3.62
N ALA A 194 12.62 -14.41 -3.97
CA ALA A 194 13.57 -15.33 -3.37
C ALA A 194 15.03 -14.90 -3.57
N ALA A 195 15.39 -14.41 -4.76
CA ALA A 195 16.73 -13.91 -5.06
C ALA A 195 17.09 -12.66 -4.24
N LEU A 196 16.11 -11.85 -3.83
CA LEU A 196 16.29 -10.68 -2.98
C LEU A 196 16.25 -11.01 -1.47
N GLY A 197 15.94 -12.25 -1.08
CA GLY A 197 15.70 -12.60 0.31
C GLY A 197 14.36 -12.06 0.86
N ALA A 198 13.42 -11.73 -0.01
CA ALA A 198 12.09 -11.24 0.33
C ALA A 198 11.04 -12.37 0.28
N GLY A 199 9.93 -12.18 1.00
CA GLY A 199 8.76 -13.04 0.84
C GLY A 199 8.03 -12.77 -0.48
N PHE A 200 7.16 -13.70 -0.91
CA PHE A 200 6.27 -13.52 -2.05
C PHE A 200 4.82 -13.85 -1.71
N ARG A 201 3.89 -13.09 -2.28
CA ARG A 201 2.45 -13.36 -2.16
C ARG A 201 1.72 -12.93 -3.44
N SER A 202 0.99 -13.84 -4.06
CA SER A 202 0.04 -13.50 -5.12
C SER A 202 -1.23 -12.88 -4.53
N ARG A 203 -1.87 -11.99 -5.28
CA ARG A 203 -3.16 -11.36 -4.95
C ARG A 203 -4.14 -11.64 -6.08
N GLY A 204 -5.36 -12.06 -5.73
CA GLY A 204 -6.42 -12.23 -6.72
C GLY A 204 -6.73 -10.91 -7.45
N LEU A 205 -7.03 -11.02 -8.73
CA LEU A 205 -7.52 -9.88 -9.51
C LEU A 205 -8.90 -9.46 -9.00
N ALA A 206 -8.99 -8.26 -8.44
CA ALA A 206 -10.26 -7.70 -8.07
C ALA A 206 -11.02 -7.27 -9.33
N THR A 207 -12.26 -7.71 -9.45
CA THR A 207 -13.14 -7.37 -10.58
C THR A 207 -14.47 -6.84 -10.05
N PRO A 208 -15.19 -6.01 -10.82
CA PRO A 208 -16.53 -5.54 -10.42
C PRO A 208 -17.51 -6.67 -10.08
N ARG A 209 -17.32 -7.87 -10.65
CA ARG A 209 -18.12 -9.07 -10.39
C ARG A 209 -17.66 -9.87 -9.17
N GLY A 210 -16.50 -9.57 -8.60
CA GLY A 210 -15.94 -10.27 -7.44
C GLY A 210 -16.63 -9.95 -6.11
N ARG A 211 -17.42 -8.88 -6.04
CA ARG A 211 -18.26 -8.56 -4.87
C ARG A 211 -19.32 -9.64 -4.62
N ASP A 212 -19.92 -10.22 -5.67
CA ASP A 212 -20.97 -11.23 -5.54
C ASP A 212 -20.48 -12.58 -4.97
N ARG A 213 -19.18 -12.84 -4.97
CA ARG A 213 -18.61 -14.10 -4.44
C ARG A 213 -18.16 -14.03 -2.99
N ALA A 214 -17.76 -12.86 -2.51
CA ALA A 214 -17.37 -12.68 -1.11
C ALA A 214 -18.61 -12.67 -0.19
N GLU A 215 -19.71 -12.03 -0.62
CA GLU A 215 -20.95 -11.96 0.15
C GLU A 215 -21.72 -13.30 0.21
N LYS A 216 -21.48 -14.23 -0.72
CA LYS A 216 -22.12 -15.56 -0.74
C LYS A 216 -21.41 -16.65 0.07
N LYS A 217 -20.26 -16.36 0.69
CA LYS A 217 -19.55 -17.31 1.57
C LYS A 217 -19.83 -17.11 3.06
N GLU A 218 -20.59 -16.08 3.42
CA GLU A 218 -20.96 -15.76 4.80
C GLU A 218 -22.48 -15.83 5.04
N ALA A 219 -23.24 -16.51 4.17
CA ALA A 219 -24.67 -16.80 4.36
C ALA A 219 -24.92 -18.29 4.61
#